data_f59165d2136eec374a7192546c233dd1
#
_entry.id   f59165d2136eec374a7192546c233dd1
#
_cell.length_a   1.000
_cell.length_b   1.000
_cell.length_c   1.000
_cell.angle_alpha   90.00
_cell.angle_beta   90.00
_cell.angle_gamma   90.00
#
_symmetry.space_group_name_H-M   'P 1'
#
loop_
_entity.id
_entity.type
_entity.pdbx_description
1 polymer ?
#
loop_
_entity_poly.entity_id
_entity_poly.type
_entity_poly.pdbx_seq_one_letter_code
_entity_poly.pdbx_strand_id
1 'polypeptide(L)'
;MSGQKGRERRPLKITRMTSRTTPDPDRTDSVRDAALAAVPAALADLGALVRIPSIAFPGFDRAEVERSAAAVKELLDDLGIFESVAIRTAVIPETGIEGMPAVIATRPARAGRPTILLYAHHDVQPVGDEALWESAPFEPTVRGGRLYGRGAADDKAGVMAHVGALRALVDALGTDFDLGVNLFIEGEEEAGSASFAAFLS
;
A
#
# COMPACT_ATOMS: atom_id res chain seq x y z
N MET A 1 -10.53 -41.78 25.07
CA MET A 1 -10.27 -41.76 23.61
C MET A 1 -11.17 -40.69 23.01
N SER A 2 -10.67 -39.50 22.86
CA SER A 2 -11.44 -38.36 22.31
C SER A 2 -10.89 -38.07 20.92
N GLY A 3 -11.72 -38.31 19.90
CA GLY A 3 -11.35 -38.14 18.51
C GLY A 3 -11.40 -36.65 18.11
N GLN A 4 -10.25 -36.10 17.77
CA GLN A 4 -10.12 -34.80 17.13
C GLN A 4 -10.62 -34.91 15.68
N LYS A 5 -11.80 -34.34 15.38
CA LYS A 5 -12.28 -34.16 14.00
C LYS A 5 -11.47 -33.06 13.34
N GLY A 6 -10.58 -33.41 12.40
CA GLY A 6 -9.90 -32.48 11.54
C GLY A 6 -10.90 -31.64 10.76
N ARG A 7 -10.74 -30.29 10.81
CA ARG A 7 -11.44 -29.37 9.95
C ARG A 7 -10.86 -29.52 8.54
N GLU A 8 -11.60 -30.12 7.62
CA GLU A 8 -11.30 -30.09 6.18
C GLU A 8 -11.31 -28.65 5.68
N ARG A 9 -10.16 -28.19 5.21
CA ARG A 9 -10.06 -26.89 4.50
C ARG A 9 -10.76 -27.04 3.15
N ARG A 10 -11.89 -26.34 2.95
CA ARG A 10 -12.54 -26.26 1.65
C ARG A 10 -11.58 -25.57 0.67
N PRO A 11 -11.29 -26.16 -0.51
CA PRO A 11 -10.45 -25.51 -1.51
C PRO A 11 -11.10 -24.22 -2.00
N LEU A 12 -10.31 -23.15 -2.11
CA LEU A 12 -10.72 -21.90 -2.74
C LEU A 12 -11.14 -22.21 -4.18
N LYS A 13 -12.41 -22.00 -4.53
CA LYS A 13 -12.87 -22.07 -5.90
C LYS A 13 -12.46 -20.79 -6.61
N ILE A 14 -11.36 -20.84 -7.36
CA ILE A 14 -11.00 -19.77 -8.32
C ILE A 14 -12.00 -19.87 -9.48
N THR A 15 -13.01 -19.01 -9.46
CA THR A 15 -13.94 -18.88 -10.58
C THR A 15 -13.24 -18.10 -11.70
N ARG A 16 -12.92 -18.77 -12.79
CA ARG A 16 -12.33 -18.14 -13.97
C ARG A 16 -13.36 -17.13 -14.52
N MET A 17 -13.03 -15.83 -14.47
CA MET A 17 -13.83 -14.80 -15.11
C MET A 17 -13.80 -15.01 -16.63
N THR A 18 -14.90 -15.43 -17.24
CA THR A 18 -15.02 -15.73 -18.68
C THR A 18 -15.62 -14.59 -19.49
N SER A 19 -15.87 -13.42 -18.93
CA SER A 19 -16.34 -12.25 -19.68
C SER A 19 -15.24 -11.17 -19.71
N ARG A 20 -14.48 -11.13 -20.81
CA ARG A 20 -13.65 -9.98 -21.18
C ARG A 20 -14.56 -8.95 -21.82
N THR A 21 -15.17 -8.09 -21.02
CA THR A 21 -15.73 -6.85 -21.57
C THR A 21 -14.56 -6.02 -22.08
N THR A 22 -14.54 -5.68 -23.36
CA THR A 22 -13.53 -4.75 -23.89
C THR A 22 -13.69 -3.43 -23.13
N PRO A 23 -12.61 -2.86 -22.57
CA PRO A 23 -12.71 -1.56 -21.92
C PRO A 23 -13.28 -0.52 -22.87
N ASP A 24 -14.14 0.34 -22.36
CA ASP A 24 -14.60 1.52 -23.10
C ASP A 24 -13.40 2.44 -23.36
N PRO A 25 -13.00 2.70 -24.61
CA PRO A 25 -11.83 3.48 -24.95
C PRO A 25 -11.89 4.90 -24.35
N ASP A 26 -13.05 5.54 -24.41
CA ASP A 26 -13.24 6.92 -23.94
C ASP A 26 -13.02 7.02 -22.43
N ARG A 27 -13.49 6.02 -21.66
CA ARG A 27 -13.26 5.94 -20.21
C ARG A 27 -11.80 5.66 -19.87
N THR A 28 -11.14 4.81 -20.65
CA THR A 28 -9.73 4.49 -20.45
C THR A 28 -8.85 5.72 -20.71
N ASP A 29 -9.15 6.48 -21.75
CA ASP A 29 -8.43 7.71 -22.09
C ASP A 29 -8.64 8.78 -21.02
N SER A 30 -9.87 8.97 -20.54
CA SER A 30 -10.16 9.90 -19.43
C SER A 30 -9.36 9.58 -18.17
N VAL A 31 -9.29 8.30 -17.76
CA VAL A 31 -8.52 7.89 -16.57
C VAL A 31 -7.02 8.11 -16.79
N ARG A 32 -6.51 7.80 -18.00
CA ARG A 32 -5.10 8.04 -18.32
C ARG A 32 -4.75 9.53 -18.25
N ASP A 33 -5.59 10.39 -18.81
CA ASP A 33 -5.36 11.83 -18.82
C ASP A 33 -5.42 12.42 -17.41
N ALA A 34 -6.36 11.97 -16.58
CA ALA A 34 -6.42 12.30 -15.15
C ALA A 34 -5.16 11.84 -14.41
N ALA A 35 -4.67 10.62 -14.68
CA ALA A 35 -3.43 10.11 -14.06
C ALA A 35 -2.22 10.96 -14.44
N LEU A 36 -2.09 11.35 -15.72
CA LEU A 36 -1.00 12.21 -16.19
C LEU A 36 -1.06 13.62 -15.57
N ALA A 37 -2.25 14.18 -15.44
CA ALA A 37 -2.45 15.48 -14.79
C ALA A 37 -2.10 15.46 -13.29
N ALA A 38 -2.30 14.33 -12.61
CA ALA A 38 -2.03 14.16 -11.19
C ALA A 38 -0.54 13.93 -10.85
N VAL A 39 0.34 13.65 -11.83
CA VAL A 39 1.76 13.31 -11.60
C VAL A 39 2.50 14.31 -10.71
N PRO A 40 2.39 15.66 -10.90
CA PRO A 40 3.10 16.61 -10.04
C PRO A 40 2.70 16.50 -8.56
N ALA A 41 1.41 16.33 -8.27
CA ALA A 41 0.91 16.16 -6.91
C ALA A 41 1.38 14.80 -6.32
N ALA A 42 1.31 13.72 -7.11
CA ALA A 42 1.78 12.41 -6.68
C ALA A 42 3.28 12.40 -6.36
N LEU A 43 4.11 13.14 -7.11
CA LEU A 43 5.54 13.29 -6.81
C LEU A 43 5.78 14.12 -5.55
N ALA A 44 4.96 15.12 -5.27
CA ALA A 44 5.05 15.89 -4.03
C ALA A 44 4.72 15.02 -2.81
N ASP A 45 3.65 14.21 -2.89
CA ASP A 45 3.25 13.26 -1.84
C ASP A 45 4.31 12.17 -1.64
N LEU A 46 4.86 11.61 -2.73
CA LEU A 46 5.98 10.67 -2.66
C LEU A 46 7.17 11.31 -1.95
N GLY A 47 7.51 12.55 -2.28
CA GLY A 47 8.57 13.29 -1.60
C GLY A 47 8.29 13.47 -0.10
N ALA A 48 7.05 13.74 0.29
CA ALA A 48 6.65 13.81 1.70
C ALA A 48 6.84 12.46 2.42
N LEU A 49 6.43 11.36 1.80
CA LEU A 49 6.65 10.02 2.35
C LEU A 49 8.14 9.67 2.47
N VAL A 50 8.97 10.00 1.46
CA VAL A 50 10.42 9.74 1.47
C VAL A 50 11.13 10.43 2.64
N ARG A 51 10.67 11.61 3.06
CA ARG A 51 11.23 12.33 4.22
C ARG A 51 11.00 11.63 5.56
N ILE A 52 10.17 10.60 5.62
CA ILE A 52 9.93 9.82 6.83
C ILE A 52 10.88 8.63 6.83
N PRO A 53 11.86 8.55 7.76
CA PRO A 53 12.84 7.47 7.81
C PRO A 53 12.25 6.21 8.48
N SER A 54 11.23 5.62 7.87
CA SER A 54 10.44 4.49 8.39
C SER A 54 11.20 3.17 8.34
N ILE A 55 12.33 3.08 9.01
CA ILE A 55 13.19 1.89 9.07
C ILE A 55 12.65 0.94 10.13
N ALA A 56 12.14 -0.25 9.71
CA ALA A 56 11.48 -1.23 10.59
C ALA A 56 12.44 -2.18 11.32
N PHE A 57 13.74 -1.94 11.24
CA PHE A 57 14.77 -2.81 11.85
C PHE A 57 14.99 -2.53 13.34
N PRO A 58 15.43 -3.54 14.12
CA PRO A 58 15.82 -3.33 15.52
C PRO A 58 16.90 -2.24 15.65
N GLY A 59 16.74 -1.37 16.65
CA GLY A 59 17.66 -0.27 16.89
C GLY A 59 17.30 1.05 16.19
N PHE A 60 16.28 1.05 15.36
CA PHE A 60 15.70 2.27 14.77
C PHE A 60 14.42 2.69 15.51
N ASP A 61 14.03 3.96 15.29
CA ASP A 61 12.88 4.53 15.99
C ASP A 61 11.56 4.05 15.38
N ARG A 62 10.82 3.23 16.13
CA ARG A 62 9.49 2.75 15.76
C ARG A 62 8.50 3.90 15.45
N ALA A 63 8.65 5.05 16.11
CA ALA A 63 7.76 6.19 15.88
C ALA A 63 7.81 6.70 14.43
N GLU A 64 8.91 6.50 13.72
CA GLU A 64 9.03 6.87 12.31
C GLU A 64 8.20 5.92 11.40
N VAL A 65 8.11 4.65 11.74
CA VAL A 65 7.23 3.70 11.04
C VAL A 65 5.75 4.04 11.32
N GLU A 66 5.42 4.38 12.56
CA GLU A 66 4.08 4.83 12.95
C GLU A 66 3.69 6.14 12.24
N ARG A 67 4.63 7.10 12.13
CA ARG A 67 4.44 8.34 11.37
C ARG A 67 4.21 8.07 9.88
N SER A 68 4.94 7.12 9.29
CA SER A 68 4.75 6.70 7.91
C SER A 68 3.37 6.06 7.69
N ALA A 69 2.93 5.18 8.61
CA ALA A 69 1.60 4.60 8.57
C ALA A 69 0.49 5.67 8.65
N ALA A 70 0.68 6.69 9.51
CA ALA A 70 -0.27 7.80 9.64
C ALA A 70 -0.35 8.61 8.34
N ALA A 71 0.78 8.92 7.70
CA ALA A 71 0.81 9.65 6.44
C ALA A 71 0.15 8.85 5.29
N VAL A 72 0.41 7.54 5.21
CA VAL A 72 -0.27 6.67 4.23
C VAL A 72 -1.77 6.61 4.47
N LYS A 73 -2.18 6.50 5.75
CA LYS A 73 -3.61 6.51 6.10
C LYS A 73 -4.28 7.81 5.63
N GLU A 74 -3.68 8.97 5.87
CA GLU A 74 -4.20 10.27 5.43
C GLU A 74 -4.40 10.32 3.90
N LEU A 75 -3.41 9.87 3.12
CA LEU A 75 -3.53 9.79 1.66
C LEU A 75 -4.69 8.90 1.19
N LEU A 76 -5.00 7.83 1.92
CA LEU A 76 -6.10 6.93 1.61
C LEU A 76 -7.46 7.48 2.08
N ASP A 77 -7.52 8.14 3.23
CA ASP A 77 -8.73 8.82 3.72
C ASP A 77 -9.17 9.92 2.75
N ASP A 78 -8.22 10.70 2.23
CA ASP A 78 -8.48 11.80 1.28
C ASP A 78 -9.11 11.35 -0.04
N LEU A 79 -9.01 10.06 -0.39
CA LEU A 79 -9.69 9.52 -1.57
C LEU A 79 -11.21 9.49 -1.41
N GLY A 80 -11.73 9.43 -0.19
CA GLY A 80 -13.16 9.45 0.11
C GLY A 80 -13.96 8.26 -0.43
N ILE A 81 -13.29 7.15 -0.78
CA ILE A 81 -13.91 5.98 -1.41
C ILE A 81 -13.98 4.75 -0.52
N PHE A 82 -13.23 4.72 0.58
CA PHE A 82 -13.17 3.56 1.46
C PHE A 82 -14.24 3.64 2.56
N GLU A 83 -14.83 2.49 2.88
CA GLU A 83 -15.70 2.33 4.05
C GLU A 83 -14.88 2.44 5.34
N SER A 84 -13.63 1.93 5.30
CA SER A 84 -12.72 2.05 6.42
C SER A 84 -11.28 2.17 5.95
N VAL A 85 -10.50 3.03 6.63
CA VAL A 85 -9.03 3.08 6.57
C VAL A 85 -8.52 3.00 8.00
N ALA A 86 -7.75 1.97 8.32
CA ALA A 86 -7.31 1.69 9.67
C ALA A 86 -5.83 1.33 9.74
N ILE A 87 -5.13 1.87 10.73
CA ILE A 87 -3.81 1.38 11.14
C ILE A 87 -4.04 0.20 12.07
N ARG A 88 -3.37 -0.92 11.82
CA ARG A 88 -3.45 -2.15 12.61
C ARG A 88 -2.05 -2.70 12.86
N THR A 89 -1.90 -3.33 14.00
CA THR A 89 -0.74 -4.15 14.35
C THR A 89 -1.20 -5.59 14.58
N ALA A 90 -0.30 -6.54 14.45
CA ALA A 90 -0.55 -7.93 14.80
C ALA A 90 0.60 -8.47 15.65
N VAL A 91 0.31 -9.44 16.52
CA VAL A 91 1.31 -10.09 17.36
C VAL A 91 2.06 -11.12 16.54
N ILE A 92 3.38 -11.07 16.54
CA ILE A 92 4.26 -12.04 15.90
C ILE A 92 4.14 -13.37 16.66
N PRO A 93 3.66 -14.46 16.04
CA PRO A 93 3.35 -15.69 16.75
C PRO A 93 4.55 -16.31 17.47
N GLU A 94 5.74 -16.21 16.88
CA GLU A 94 6.97 -16.84 17.38
C GLU A 94 7.54 -16.14 18.61
N THR A 95 7.30 -14.84 18.75
CA THR A 95 7.90 -14.02 19.81
C THR A 95 6.90 -13.48 20.82
N GLY A 96 5.63 -13.39 20.45
CA GLY A 96 4.60 -12.70 21.23
C GLY A 96 4.73 -11.17 21.25
N ILE A 97 5.61 -10.62 20.42
CA ILE A 97 5.85 -9.18 20.31
C ILE A 97 4.91 -8.59 19.25
N GLU A 98 4.45 -7.38 19.47
CA GLU A 98 3.66 -6.64 18.49
C GLU A 98 4.54 -6.19 17.32
N GLY A 99 4.14 -6.57 16.08
CA GLY A 99 4.79 -6.17 14.84
C GLY A 99 4.61 -4.69 14.51
N MET A 100 5.17 -4.24 13.40
CA MET A 100 5.03 -2.86 12.94
C MET A 100 3.62 -2.61 12.37
N PRO A 101 3.17 -1.34 12.35
CA PRO A 101 1.83 -1.00 11.90
C PRO A 101 1.67 -1.20 10.39
N ALA A 102 0.60 -1.86 9.98
CA ALA A 102 0.12 -1.90 8.61
C ALA A 102 -1.08 -0.96 8.42
N VAL A 103 -1.27 -0.43 7.23
CA VAL A 103 -2.46 0.35 6.86
C VAL A 103 -3.37 -0.52 6.01
N ILE A 104 -4.62 -0.70 6.47
CA ILE A 104 -5.62 -1.53 5.80
C ILE A 104 -6.78 -0.63 5.40
N ALA A 105 -7.11 -0.63 4.10
CA ALA A 105 -8.26 0.09 3.59
C ALA A 105 -9.23 -0.89 2.90
N THR A 106 -10.53 -0.66 3.10
CA THR A 106 -11.56 -1.56 2.59
C THR A 106 -12.67 -0.77 1.91
N ARG A 107 -12.96 -1.15 0.67
CA ARG A 107 -14.13 -0.77 -0.10
C ARG A 107 -14.85 -2.02 -0.58
N PRO A 108 -16.08 -2.32 -0.13
CA PRO A 108 -16.81 -3.49 -0.58
C PRO A 108 -17.20 -3.37 -2.05
N ALA A 109 -17.21 -4.50 -2.76
CA ALA A 109 -17.75 -4.57 -4.11
C ALA A 109 -19.27 -4.53 -4.09
N ARG A 110 -19.89 -3.98 -5.15
CA ARG A 110 -21.31 -4.19 -5.39
C ARG A 110 -21.59 -5.65 -5.77
N ALA A 111 -22.85 -6.08 -5.58
CA ALA A 111 -23.24 -7.47 -5.80
C ALA A 111 -22.81 -7.98 -7.18
N GLY A 112 -22.12 -9.12 -7.21
CA GLY A 112 -21.62 -9.75 -8.44
C GLY A 112 -20.36 -9.13 -9.04
N ARG A 113 -19.78 -8.11 -8.40
CA ARG A 113 -18.50 -7.50 -8.86
C ARG A 113 -17.33 -8.07 -8.09
N PRO A 114 -16.13 -8.13 -8.68
CA PRO A 114 -14.92 -8.59 -8.00
C PRO A 114 -14.40 -7.56 -7.01
N THR A 115 -13.60 -8.04 -6.05
CA THR A 115 -12.72 -7.22 -5.22
C THR A 115 -11.28 -7.48 -5.63
N ILE A 116 -10.50 -6.42 -5.78
CA ILE A 116 -9.05 -6.49 -5.96
C ILE A 116 -8.36 -6.25 -4.62
N LEU A 117 -7.23 -6.89 -4.42
CA LEU A 117 -6.30 -6.59 -3.33
C LEU A 117 -5.07 -5.91 -3.92
N LEU A 118 -4.75 -4.73 -3.40
CA LEU A 118 -3.55 -3.97 -3.72
C LEU A 118 -2.59 -4.07 -2.54
N TYR A 119 -1.34 -4.38 -2.82
CA TYR A 119 -0.30 -4.55 -1.82
C TYR A 119 0.87 -3.61 -2.09
N ALA A 120 1.43 -3.04 -1.05
CA ALA A 120 2.69 -2.30 -1.02
C ALA A 120 3.23 -2.30 0.41
N HIS A 121 4.43 -1.73 0.63
CA HIS A 121 4.92 -1.48 1.97
C HIS A 121 5.42 -0.03 2.14
N HIS A 122 5.40 0.45 3.38
CA HIS A 122 5.78 1.83 3.69
C HIS A 122 7.03 1.95 4.56
N ASP A 123 7.58 0.84 5.03
CA ASP A 123 8.88 0.77 5.66
C ASP A 123 10.01 0.76 4.63
N VAL A 124 11.23 0.93 5.08
CA VAL A 124 12.40 1.04 4.22
C VAL A 124 13.63 0.39 4.85
N GLN A 125 14.58 -0.03 4.01
CA GLN A 125 15.90 -0.50 4.42
C GLN A 125 16.70 0.60 5.13
N PRO A 126 17.59 0.24 6.07
CA PRO A 126 18.65 1.13 6.53
C PRO A 126 19.46 1.71 5.37
N VAL A 127 19.96 2.93 5.56
CA VAL A 127 20.63 3.67 4.48
C VAL A 127 22.04 3.16 4.16
N GLY A 128 22.63 2.34 5.04
CA GLY A 128 24.01 1.89 4.91
C GLY A 128 25.02 3.02 5.15
N ASP A 129 26.09 3.05 4.36
CA ASP A 129 27.12 4.09 4.45
C ASP A 129 26.60 5.37 3.74
N GLU A 130 26.33 6.42 4.54
CA GLU A 130 25.82 7.69 4.02
C GLU A 130 26.81 8.41 3.10
N ALA A 131 28.12 8.13 3.19
CA ALA A 131 29.11 8.70 2.30
C ALA A 131 28.97 8.24 0.84
N LEU A 132 28.23 7.15 0.59
CA LEU A 132 27.94 6.66 -0.75
C LEU A 132 26.72 7.34 -1.40
N TRP A 133 26.00 8.18 -0.66
CA TRP A 133 24.85 8.91 -1.18
C TRP A 133 25.26 10.27 -1.75
N GLU A 134 24.80 10.58 -2.96
CA GLU A 134 25.03 11.91 -3.58
C GLU A 134 24.14 13.02 -2.99
N SER A 135 23.07 12.66 -2.29
CA SER A 135 22.18 13.54 -1.52
C SER A 135 21.75 12.81 -0.26
N ALA A 136 21.36 13.52 0.79
CA ALA A 136 20.89 12.90 2.03
C ALA A 136 19.78 11.88 1.76
N PRO A 137 19.84 10.67 2.33
CA PRO A 137 18.95 9.55 1.99
C PRO A 137 17.46 9.86 2.10
N PHE A 138 17.07 10.67 3.09
CA PHE A 138 15.67 11.07 3.34
C PHE A 138 15.35 12.49 2.86
N GLU A 139 16.19 13.08 2.01
CA GLU A 139 15.89 14.32 1.30
C GLU A 139 15.62 14.02 -0.19
N PRO A 140 14.34 13.93 -0.59
CA PRO A 140 13.98 13.55 -1.95
C PRO A 140 14.53 14.56 -2.95
N THR A 141 15.40 14.10 -3.84
CA THR A 141 16.15 14.95 -4.77
C THR A 141 15.89 14.54 -6.22
N VAL A 142 15.46 15.48 -7.04
CA VAL A 142 15.26 15.25 -8.48
C VAL A 142 16.56 15.52 -9.25
N ARG A 143 17.03 14.51 -9.98
CA ARG A 143 18.20 14.61 -10.88
C ARG A 143 17.92 13.85 -12.17
N GLY A 144 18.15 14.48 -13.32
CA GLY A 144 17.98 13.84 -14.63
C GLY A 144 16.58 13.24 -14.87
N GLY A 145 15.54 13.88 -14.35
CA GLY A 145 14.15 13.39 -14.48
C GLY A 145 13.80 12.19 -13.58
N ARG A 146 14.62 11.88 -12.57
CA ARG A 146 14.38 10.81 -11.59
C ARG A 146 14.39 11.38 -10.17
N LEU A 147 13.54 10.82 -9.31
CA LEU A 147 13.53 11.11 -7.87
C LEU A 147 14.44 10.14 -7.13
N TYR A 148 15.38 10.65 -6.36
CA TYR A 148 16.31 9.88 -5.53
C TYR A 148 15.99 10.08 -4.06
N GLY A 149 16.07 9.02 -3.29
CA GLY A 149 15.89 8.96 -1.85
C GLY A 149 15.63 7.53 -1.38
N ARG A 150 15.90 7.22 -0.11
CA ARG A 150 15.60 5.92 0.46
C ARG A 150 14.06 5.72 0.47
N GLY A 151 13.58 4.61 -0.11
CA GLY A 151 12.15 4.33 -0.25
C GLY A 151 11.49 5.02 -1.45
N ALA A 152 12.21 5.83 -2.25
CA ALA A 152 11.64 6.50 -3.42
C ALA A 152 11.18 5.53 -4.52
N ALA A 153 11.78 4.33 -4.60
CA ALA A 153 11.39 3.27 -5.52
C ALA A 153 10.87 2.03 -4.78
N ASP A 154 11.45 1.71 -3.65
CA ASP A 154 11.15 0.55 -2.84
C ASP A 154 10.76 1.00 -1.42
N ASP A 155 9.44 0.99 -1.08
CA ASP A 155 8.29 0.80 -1.98
C ASP A 155 7.23 1.92 -1.81
N LYS A 156 7.66 3.10 -1.32
CA LYS A 156 6.75 4.27 -1.24
C LYS A 156 6.21 4.68 -2.63
N ALA A 157 6.96 4.36 -3.71
CA ALA A 157 6.45 4.51 -5.07
C ALA A 157 5.29 3.54 -5.36
N GLY A 158 5.32 2.31 -4.85
CA GLY A 158 4.22 1.35 -4.95
C GLY A 158 2.98 1.87 -4.24
N VAL A 159 3.13 2.40 -3.02
CA VAL A 159 2.03 3.09 -2.31
C VAL A 159 1.45 4.20 -3.18
N MET A 160 2.30 5.09 -3.74
CA MET A 160 1.84 6.21 -4.58
C MET A 160 1.28 5.76 -5.93
N ALA A 161 1.70 4.63 -6.49
CA ALA A 161 1.09 4.06 -7.68
C ALA A 161 -0.36 3.66 -7.42
N HIS A 162 -0.65 3.05 -6.27
CA HIS A 162 -2.02 2.71 -5.87
C HIS A 162 -2.87 3.96 -5.59
N VAL A 163 -2.35 4.90 -4.80
CA VAL A 163 -3.05 6.17 -4.50
C VAL A 163 -3.31 6.96 -5.78
N GLY A 164 -2.32 7.09 -6.66
CA GLY A 164 -2.43 7.82 -7.93
C GLY A 164 -3.44 7.18 -8.89
N ALA A 165 -3.45 5.85 -9.00
CA ALA A 165 -4.42 5.13 -9.81
C ALA A 165 -5.86 5.33 -9.30
N LEU A 166 -6.06 5.28 -7.99
CA LEU A 166 -7.37 5.50 -7.38
C LEU A 166 -7.83 6.95 -7.49
N ARG A 167 -6.94 7.94 -7.31
CA ARG A 167 -7.24 9.35 -7.59
C ARG A 167 -7.69 9.56 -9.03
N ALA A 168 -6.95 9.02 -10.00
CA ALA A 168 -7.31 9.13 -11.42
C ALA A 168 -8.68 8.49 -11.73
N LEU A 169 -9.01 7.37 -11.10
CA LEU A 169 -10.33 6.74 -11.22
C LEU A 169 -11.42 7.64 -10.64
N VAL A 170 -11.20 8.22 -9.47
CA VAL A 170 -12.14 9.14 -8.82
C VAL A 170 -12.36 10.40 -9.65
N ASP A 171 -11.28 10.99 -10.15
CA ASP A 171 -11.33 12.22 -10.96
C ASP A 171 -12.06 11.99 -12.30
N ALA A 172 -11.81 10.85 -12.95
CA ALA A 172 -12.41 10.57 -14.25
C ALA A 172 -13.83 9.98 -14.19
N LEU A 173 -14.13 9.19 -13.15
CA LEU A 173 -15.36 8.40 -13.07
C LEU A 173 -16.25 8.70 -11.88
N GLY A 174 -15.77 9.56 -10.95
CA GLY A 174 -16.41 9.79 -9.66
C GLY A 174 -16.18 8.66 -8.66
N THR A 175 -16.74 8.80 -7.47
CA THR A 175 -16.58 7.83 -6.37
C THR A 175 -17.52 6.62 -6.49
N ASP A 176 -18.48 6.66 -7.43
CA ASP A 176 -19.55 5.66 -7.57
C ASP A 176 -19.20 4.59 -8.60
N PHE A 177 -18.25 3.72 -8.27
CA PHE A 177 -17.89 2.56 -9.08
C PHE A 177 -18.13 1.22 -8.34
N ASP A 178 -18.33 0.13 -9.10
CA ASP A 178 -18.81 -1.16 -8.57
C ASP A 178 -17.71 -2.06 -7.99
N LEU A 179 -16.45 -1.81 -8.36
CA LEU A 179 -15.31 -2.64 -7.96
C LEU A 179 -15.07 -2.54 -6.45
N GLY A 180 -14.87 -3.69 -5.80
CA GLY A 180 -14.31 -3.73 -4.47
C GLY A 180 -12.81 -3.50 -4.49
N VAL A 181 -12.29 -2.77 -3.51
CA VAL A 181 -10.86 -2.47 -3.39
C VAL A 181 -10.44 -2.67 -1.94
N ASN A 182 -9.52 -3.58 -1.72
CA ASN A 182 -8.82 -3.70 -0.46
C ASN A 182 -7.36 -3.31 -0.67
N LEU A 183 -6.81 -2.51 0.26
CA LEU A 183 -5.37 -2.26 0.31
C LEU A 183 -4.81 -2.86 1.60
N PHE A 184 -3.64 -3.45 1.47
CA PHE A 184 -2.79 -3.84 2.58
C PHE A 184 -1.41 -3.23 2.35
N ILE A 185 -1.07 -2.22 3.13
CA ILE A 185 0.21 -1.52 3.07
C ILE A 185 1.00 -1.88 4.32
N GLU A 186 2.00 -2.73 4.16
CA GLU A 186 2.79 -3.31 5.24
C GLU A 186 3.81 -2.33 5.80
N GLY A 187 4.18 -2.48 7.07
CA GLY A 187 5.16 -1.63 7.76
C GLY A 187 6.43 -2.34 8.22
N GLU A 188 6.67 -3.60 7.80
CA GLU A 188 7.86 -4.39 8.18
C GLU A 188 8.31 -5.39 7.10
N GLU A 189 8.01 -5.12 5.82
CA GLU A 189 8.38 -5.99 4.71
C GLU A 189 9.89 -6.17 4.64
N GLU A 190 10.61 -5.08 4.73
CA GLU A 190 12.07 -5.03 4.66
C GLU A 190 12.77 -5.71 5.84
N ALA A 191 12.05 -5.87 6.94
CA ALA A 191 12.49 -6.62 8.13
C ALA A 191 12.01 -8.07 8.14
N GLY A 192 11.38 -8.57 7.05
CA GLY A 192 11.00 -9.95 6.85
C GLY A 192 9.55 -10.29 7.20
N SER A 193 8.65 -9.31 7.26
CA SER A 193 7.18 -9.52 7.37
C SER A 193 6.74 -10.42 8.53
N ALA A 194 7.37 -10.28 9.69
CA ALA A 194 7.20 -11.23 10.79
C ALA A 194 5.76 -11.34 11.31
N SER A 195 4.98 -10.25 11.29
CA SER A 195 3.58 -10.24 11.71
C SER A 195 2.57 -10.50 10.58
N PHE A 196 3.01 -10.55 9.31
CA PHE A 196 2.13 -10.65 8.13
C PHE A 196 1.17 -11.85 8.20
N ALA A 197 1.67 -13.03 8.59
CA ALA A 197 0.84 -14.23 8.69
C ALA A 197 -0.32 -14.09 9.70
N ALA A 198 -0.14 -13.28 10.74
CA ALA A 198 -1.17 -13.03 11.75
C ALA A 198 -2.30 -12.12 11.23
N PHE A 199 -2.02 -11.25 10.24
CA PHE A 199 -3.07 -10.46 9.57
C PHE A 199 -3.98 -11.32 8.67
N LEU A 200 -3.49 -12.50 8.22
CA LEU A 200 -4.22 -13.38 7.32
C LEU A 200 -5.01 -14.49 8.07
N SER A 201 -4.89 -14.57 9.38
CA SER A 201 -5.56 -15.56 10.22
C SER A 201 -6.87 -15.05 10.77
#